data_7b93d2fb2f18636da8c6e24b5501d90f
#
_entry.id   7b93d2fb2f18636da8c6e24b5501d90f
#
_cell.length_a   1.000
_cell.length_b   1.000
_cell.length_c   1.000
_cell.angle_alpha   90.00
_cell.angle_beta   90.00
_cell.angle_gamma   90.00
#
_symmetry.space_group_name_H-M   'P 1'
#
loop_
_entity.id
_entity.type
_entity.pdbx_description
1 polymer ?
#
loop_
_entity_poly.entity_id
_entity_poly.type
_entity_poly.pdbx_seq_one_letter_code
_entity_poly.pdbx_strand_id
1 'polypeptide(L)'
;MGLFNIIGSKTVKTHEQQKAEEPVVTKEYKFDPTIELERQLGEQIYNALQGSIVEEVLRQIRTSSSDAYWRSNMEGHSLKVEKELLSDFYDLCHEVKDKLGYTAKVDFYITGDSSVNAFSVAAEAENERNIGNINPGRFDLMTRDELKFVIGHEL
;
A
#
# COMPACT_ATOMS: atom_id res chain seq x y z
N MET A 1 -29.91 -30.21 -59.49
CA MET A 1 -30.62 -29.05 -58.95
C MET A 1 -30.75 -29.17 -57.44
N GLY A 2 -30.25 -28.16 -56.70
CA GLY A 2 -30.51 -27.89 -55.28
C GLY A 2 -29.49 -28.55 -54.33
N LEU A 3 -28.48 -27.97 -53.93
CA LEU A 3 -28.02 -26.89 -53.05
C LEU A 3 -28.77 -26.79 -51.72
N PHE A 4 -27.92 -26.66 -50.65
CA PHE A 4 -28.16 -26.38 -49.21
C PHE A 4 -28.38 -27.62 -48.36
N ASN A 5 -27.62 -27.87 -47.28
CA ASN A 5 -27.20 -26.96 -46.23
C ASN A 5 -26.02 -27.53 -45.42
N ILE A 6 -25.01 -26.72 -45.25
CA ILE A 6 -24.00 -26.89 -44.22
C ILE A 6 -24.37 -25.89 -43.13
N ILE A 7 -24.82 -26.35 -41.97
CA ILE A 7 -24.82 -25.54 -40.75
C ILE A 7 -23.88 -26.23 -39.76
N GLY A 8 -22.67 -25.73 -39.72
CA GLY A 8 -21.69 -26.11 -38.70
C GLY A 8 -22.12 -25.61 -37.34
N SER A 9 -22.35 -26.55 -36.43
CA SER A 9 -22.48 -26.32 -35.02
C SER A 9 -21.14 -25.80 -34.50
N LYS A 10 -21.03 -24.49 -34.26
CA LYS A 10 -19.93 -23.92 -33.48
C LYS A 10 -20.19 -24.21 -32.01
N THR A 11 -19.47 -25.16 -31.48
CA THR A 11 -19.33 -25.37 -30.04
C THR A 11 -18.68 -24.14 -29.44
N VAL A 12 -19.45 -23.38 -28.70
CA VAL A 12 -18.93 -22.28 -27.86
C VAL A 12 -18.15 -22.93 -26.72
N LYS A 13 -16.84 -22.90 -26.81
CA LYS A 13 -15.98 -23.22 -25.66
C LYS A 13 -16.10 -22.07 -24.65
N THR A 14 -16.82 -22.34 -23.59
CA THR A 14 -16.81 -21.52 -22.40
C THR A 14 -15.38 -21.51 -21.84
N HIS A 15 -14.67 -20.39 -21.98
CA HIS A 15 -13.45 -20.18 -21.25
C HIS A 15 -13.82 -19.97 -19.78
N GLU A 16 -13.75 -21.03 -19.00
CA GLU A 16 -13.54 -20.89 -17.56
C GLU A 16 -12.17 -20.23 -17.39
N GLN A 17 -12.19 -18.94 -17.17
CA GLN A 17 -11.03 -18.21 -16.66
C GLN A 17 -10.79 -18.73 -15.25
N GLN A 18 -9.78 -19.56 -15.09
CA GLN A 18 -9.17 -19.82 -13.79
C GLN A 18 -8.70 -18.47 -13.26
N LYS A 19 -9.44 -17.98 -12.29
CA LYS A 19 -9.06 -16.80 -11.49
C LYS A 19 -7.77 -17.22 -10.75
N ALA A 20 -6.64 -16.75 -11.24
CA ALA A 20 -5.40 -16.87 -10.50
C ALA A 20 -5.60 -16.13 -9.17
N GLU A 21 -5.50 -16.86 -8.06
CA GLU A 21 -5.43 -16.25 -6.74
C GLU A 21 -4.16 -15.40 -6.72
N GLU A 22 -4.33 -14.08 -6.61
CA GLU A 22 -3.21 -13.17 -6.42
C GLU A 22 -2.51 -13.55 -5.11
N PRO A 23 -1.19 -13.71 -5.11
CA PRO A 23 -0.46 -14.05 -3.90
C PRO A 23 -0.63 -12.91 -2.89
N VAL A 24 -1.13 -13.25 -1.72
CA VAL A 24 -1.14 -12.34 -0.57
C VAL A 24 0.31 -12.05 -0.21
N VAL A 25 0.78 -10.84 -0.51
CA VAL A 25 2.13 -10.39 -0.13
C VAL A 25 2.15 -10.21 1.39
N THR A 26 2.62 -11.20 2.10
CA THR A 26 2.89 -11.09 3.53
C THR A 26 4.17 -10.29 3.71
N LYS A 27 4.06 -9.09 4.28
CA LYS A 27 5.23 -8.31 4.71
C LYS A 27 5.95 -9.08 5.81
N GLU A 28 7.18 -9.50 5.56
CA GLU A 28 8.00 -10.13 6.60
C GLU A 28 8.61 -9.05 7.49
N TYR A 29 8.20 -9.01 8.75
CA TYR A 29 8.81 -8.20 9.80
C TYR A 29 9.75 -9.07 10.63
N LYS A 30 10.81 -8.48 11.22
CA LYS A 30 11.68 -9.17 12.19
C LYS A 30 10.93 -9.60 13.44
N PHE A 31 9.88 -8.89 13.79
CA PHE A 31 8.91 -9.23 14.82
C PHE A 31 7.53 -8.81 14.35
N ASP A 32 6.50 -9.47 14.84
CA ASP A 32 5.12 -9.07 14.62
C ASP A 32 4.75 -8.03 15.70
N PRO A 33 4.54 -6.75 15.35
CA PRO A 33 4.15 -5.73 16.30
C PRO A 33 2.68 -5.85 16.72
N THR A 34 1.91 -6.71 16.04
CA THR A 34 0.48 -6.88 16.27
C THR A 34 0.25 -7.62 17.58
N ILE A 35 -0.51 -7.04 18.48
CA ILE A 35 -0.91 -7.75 19.70
C ILE A 35 -1.94 -8.84 19.39
N GLU A 36 -1.99 -9.89 20.21
CA GLU A 36 -2.86 -11.05 20.00
C GLU A 36 -4.34 -10.66 19.82
N LEU A 37 -4.80 -9.64 20.54
CA LEU A 37 -6.19 -9.15 20.42
C LEU A 37 -6.46 -8.55 19.04
N GLU A 38 -5.54 -7.76 18.51
CA GLU A 38 -5.67 -7.17 17.17
C GLU A 38 -5.70 -8.25 16.09
N ARG A 39 -4.83 -9.25 16.23
CA ARG A 39 -4.80 -10.38 15.30
C ARG A 39 -6.13 -11.13 15.28
N GLN A 40 -6.67 -11.46 16.46
CA GLN A 40 -7.95 -12.16 16.56
C GLN A 40 -9.11 -11.33 16.00
N LEU A 41 -9.16 -10.03 16.31
CA LEU A 41 -10.20 -9.13 15.79
C LEU A 41 -10.05 -8.95 14.28
N GLY A 42 -8.84 -8.81 13.78
CA GLY A 42 -8.55 -8.72 12.35
C GLY A 42 -9.02 -9.95 11.58
N GLU A 43 -8.73 -11.15 12.09
CA GLU A 43 -9.21 -12.41 11.52
C GLU A 43 -10.76 -12.49 11.53
N GLN A 44 -11.40 -12.08 12.61
CA GLN A 44 -12.86 -12.08 12.67
C GLN A 44 -13.48 -11.11 11.66
N ILE A 45 -12.93 -9.90 11.54
CA ILE A 45 -13.39 -8.90 10.57
C ILE A 45 -13.17 -9.41 9.14
N TYR A 46 -11.98 -9.93 8.85
CA TYR A 46 -11.67 -10.50 7.54
C TYR A 46 -12.65 -11.60 7.15
N ASN A 47 -12.87 -12.57 8.03
CA ASN A 47 -13.78 -13.68 7.79
C ASN A 47 -15.24 -13.22 7.61
N ALA A 48 -15.66 -12.17 8.33
CA ALA A 48 -16.99 -11.59 8.21
C ALA A 48 -17.20 -10.82 6.90
N LEU A 49 -16.14 -10.24 6.34
CA LEU A 49 -16.19 -9.46 5.11
C LEU A 49 -15.97 -10.30 3.86
N GLN A 50 -15.29 -11.44 3.99
CA GLN A 50 -14.92 -12.30 2.87
C GLN A 50 -16.16 -12.77 2.08
N GLY A 51 -16.16 -12.55 0.76
CA GLY A 51 -17.28 -12.86 -0.14
C GLY A 51 -18.49 -11.92 -0.01
N SER A 52 -18.41 -10.87 0.80
CA SER A 52 -19.50 -9.90 0.99
C SER A 52 -19.49 -8.80 -0.08
N ILE A 53 -20.63 -8.13 -0.24
CA ILE A 53 -20.73 -6.91 -1.07
C ILE A 53 -19.76 -5.82 -0.58
N VAL A 54 -19.50 -5.77 0.73
CA VAL A 54 -18.58 -4.80 1.33
C VAL A 54 -17.16 -5.04 0.85
N GLU A 55 -16.70 -6.29 0.78
CA GLU A 55 -15.39 -6.63 0.22
C GLU A 55 -15.27 -6.15 -1.23
N GLU A 56 -16.27 -6.41 -2.06
CA GLU A 56 -16.26 -5.97 -3.46
C GLU A 56 -16.24 -4.43 -3.58
N VAL A 57 -17.01 -3.72 -2.77
CA VAL A 57 -17.00 -2.25 -2.73
C VAL A 57 -15.64 -1.72 -2.29
N LEU A 58 -15.04 -2.30 -1.25
CA LEU A 58 -13.70 -1.91 -0.78
C LEU A 58 -12.64 -2.19 -1.85
N ARG A 59 -12.75 -3.32 -2.56
CA ARG A 59 -11.87 -3.65 -3.68
C ARG A 59 -11.99 -2.63 -4.81
N GLN A 60 -13.21 -2.23 -5.17
CA GLN A 60 -13.45 -1.21 -6.20
C GLN A 60 -12.93 0.17 -5.79
N ILE A 61 -13.10 0.56 -4.53
CA ILE A 61 -12.55 1.82 -4.00
C ILE A 61 -11.03 1.78 -4.09
N ARG A 62 -10.40 0.70 -3.69
CA ARG A 62 -8.95 0.52 -3.73
C ARG A 62 -8.41 0.62 -5.15
N THR A 63 -9.02 -0.08 -6.11
CA THR A 63 -8.59 -0.05 -7.52
C THR A 63 -8.87 1.29 -8.21
N SER A 64 -9.85 2.07 -7.75
CA SER A 64 -10.13 3.41 -8.31
C SER A 64 -9.28 4.52 -7.68
N SER A 65 -8.75 4.31 -6.48
CA SER A 65 -7.82 5.22 -5.80
C SER A 65 -6.39 4.80 -6.13
N SER A 66 -6.03 4.86 -7.43
CA SER A 66 -4.78 4.27 -7.90
C SER A 66 -3.56 4.89 -7.22
N ASP A 67 -2.57 4.07 -6.91
CA ASP A 67 -1.21 4.48 -6.52
C ASP A 67 -0.67 5.58 -7.40
N ALA A 68 -1.01 5.55 -8.70
CA ALA A 68 -0.63 6.58 -9.65
C ALA A 68 -1.15 7.96 -9.28
N TYR A 69 -2.36 8.07 -8.73
CA TYR A 69 -2.90 9.34 -8.25
C TYR A 69 -2.11 9.87 -7.05
N TRP A 70 -1.92 9.03 -6.03
CA TRP A 70 -1.16 9.41 -4.83
C TRP A 70 0.29 9.74 -5.16
N ARG A 71 0.93 8.95 -6.01
CA ARG A 71 2.30 9.18 -6.46
C ARG A 71 2.41 10.50 -7.22
N SER A 72 1.53 10.73 -8.19
CA SER A 72 1.51 11.98 -8.95
C SER A 72 1.26 13.18 -8.06
N ASN A 73 0.39 13.05 -7.06
CA ASN A 73 0.13 14.12 -6.09
C ASN A 73 1.37 14.40 -5.23
N MET A 74 2.02 13.37 -4.70
CA MET A 74 3.24 13.52 -3.89
C MET A 74 4.37 14.14 -4.72
N GLU A 75 4.61 13.66 -5.92
CA GLU A 75 5.65 14.17 -6.81
C GLU A 75 5.38 15.63 -7.25
N GLY A 76 4.11 16.03 -7.35
CA GLY A 76 3.72 17.39 -7.72
C GLY A 76 3.72 18.41 -6.58
N HIS A 77 3.56 17.98 -5.32
CA HIS A 77 3.30 18.89 -4.18
C HIS A 77 4.19 18.63 -2.97
N SER A 78 5.04 17.63 -3.02
CA SER A 78 5.87 17.21 -1.89
C SER A 78 7.32 17.06 -2.29
N LEU A 79 8.21 17.18 -1.33
CA LEU A 79 9.63 16.95 -1.50
C LEU A 79 9.94 15.48 -1.21
N LYS A 80 10.47 14.76 -2.20
CA LYS A 80 10.95 13.40 -1.99
C LYS A 80 12.20 13.41 -1.11
N VAL A 81 12.22 12.53 -0.13
CA VAL A 81 13.36 12.37 0.78
C VAL A 81 14.44 11.55 0.08
N GLU A 82 15.48 12.21 -0.35
CA GLU A 82 16.64 11.61 -0.99
C GLU A 82 17.90 11.88 -0.16
N LYS A 83 18.85 10.96 -0.22
CA LYS A 83 20.07 11.04 0.60
C LYS A 83 20.91 12.28 0.28
N GLU A 84 20.93 12.68 -0.96
CA GLU A 84 21.68 13.84 -1.45
C GLU A 84 21.09 15.18 -1.01
N LEU A 85 19.79 15.18 -0.72
CA LEU A 85 19.07 16.41 -0.40
C LEU A 85 18.74 16.55 1.09
N LEU A 86 18.36 15.46 1.73
CA LEU A 86 17.90 15.41 3.12
C LEU A 86 18.57 14.25 3.87
N SER A 87 19.90 14.21 3.89
CA SER A 87 20.68 13.07 4.40
C SER A 87 20.26 12.62 5.80
N ASP A 88 20.14 13.55 6.76
CA ASP A 88 19.84 13.24 8.15
C ASP A 88 18.44 12.63 8.32
N PHE A 89 17.48 13.14 7.56
CA PHE A 89 16.11 12.63 7.60
C PHE A 89 15.98 11.31 6.82
N TYR A 90 16.68 11.20 5.71
CA TYR A 90 16.80 9.94 4.97
C TYR A 90 17.36 8.82 5.86
N ASP A 91 18.47 9.09 6.54
CA ASP A 91 19.11 8.13 7.44
C ASP A 91 18.20 7.78 8.63
N LEU A 92 17.41 8.75 9.14
CA LEU A 92 16.42 8.51 10.18
C LEU A 92 15.32 7.56 9.73
N CYS A 93 14.73 7.79 8.56
CA CYS A 93 13.71 6.91 7.99
C CYS A 93 14.22 5.47 7.79
N HIS A 94 15.44 5.34 7.29
CA HIS A 94 16.06 4.04 7.06
C HIS A 94 16.45 3.33 8.37
N GLU A 95 16.93 4.07 9.36
CA GLU A 95 17.20 3.53 10.71
C GLU A 95 15.94 2.90 11.32
N VAL A 96 14.80 3.59 11.21
CA VAL A 96 13.52 3.06 11.73
C VAL A 96 13.08 1.83 10.94
N LYS A 97 13.12 1.92 9.61
CA LYS A 97 12.78 0.82 8.71
C LYS A 97 13.58 -0.45 9.04
N ASP A 98 14.90 -0.30 9.24
CA ASP A 98 15.80 -1.41 9.55
C ASP A 98 15.53 -1.99 10.95
N LYS A 99 15.26 -1.14 11.94
CA LYS A 99 14.90 -1.58 13.29
C LYS A 99 13.62 -2.40 13.32
N LEU A 100 12.61 -1.99 12.55
CA LEU A 100 11.36 -2.72 12.40
C LEU A 100 11.50 -3.98 11.54
N GLY A 101 12.62 -4.15 10.83
CA GLY A 101 12.79 -5.21 9.84
C GLY A 101 11.82 -5.10 8.67
N TYR A 102 11.40 -3.88 8.37
CA TYR A 102 10.46 -3.60 7.29
C TYR A 102 11.16 -3.73 5.93
N THR A 103 10.83 -4.77 5.18
CA THR A 103 11.51 -5.14 3.93
C THR A 103 10.92 -4.48 2.69
N ALA A 104 9.66 -4.02 2.75
CA ALA A 104 9.03 -3.38 1.61
C ALA A 104 9.74 -2.09 1.20
N LYS A 105 9.70 -1.79 -0.09
CA LYS A 105 10.25 -0.54 -0.62
C LYS A 105 9.31 0.62 -0.25
N VAL A 106 9.87 1.72 0.25
CA VAL A 106 9.12 2.93 0.61
C VAL A 106 9.79 4.14 -0.01
N ASP A 107 8.99 5.03 -0.58
CA ASP A 107 9.39 6.39 -0.91
C ASP A 107 8.83 7.32 0.15
N PHE A 108 9.72 8.04 0.83
CA PHE A 108 9.32 9.03 1.82
C PHE A 108 9.21 10.42 1.18
N TYR A 109 8.20 11.17 1.61
CA TYR A 109 7.94 12.52 1.15
C TYR A 109 7.72 13.46 2.34
N ILE A 110 8.04 14.73 2.14
CA ILE A 110 7.74 15.83 3.04
C ILE A 110 6.82 16.80 2.31
N THR A 111 5.63 17.01 2.83
CA THR A 111 4.67 17.97 2.28
C THR A 111 4.76 19.28 3.05
N GLY A 112 4.80 20.40 2.35
CA GLY A 112 4.89 21.74 2.96
C GLY A 112 3.59 22.20 3.60
N ASP A 113 2.95 21.38 4.43
CA ASP A 113 1.78 21.71 5.22
C ASP A 113 2.18 22.09 6.64
N SER A 114 1.53 23.10 7.22
CA SER A 114 1.78 23.55 8.59
C SER A 114 1.17 22.63 9.66
N SER A 115 0.35 21.67 9.28
CA SER A 115 -0.20 20.67 10.20
C SER A 115 0.85 19.64 10.60
N VAL A 116 0.79 19.19 11.85
CA VAL A 116 1.53 18.01 12.31
C VAL A 116 0.73 16.79 11.93
N ASN A 117 1.13 16.12 10.87
CA ASN A 117 0.46 14.93 10.37
C ASN A 117 1.44 14.02 9.64
N ALA A 118 1.15 12.75 9.60
CA ALA A 118 1.82 11.76 8.77
C ALA A 118 0.78 10.79 8.22
N PHE A 119 1.08 10.15 7.10
CA PHE A 119 0.26 9.09 6.55
C PHE A 119 1.09 8.16 5.67
N SER A 120 0.64 6.95 5.50
CA SER A 120 1.21 6.01 4.54
C SER A 120 0.18 5.47 3.57
N VAL A 121 0.64 5.14 2.37
CA VAL A 121 -0.16 4.49 1.33
C VAL A 121 0.58 3.23 0.91
N ALA A 122 -0.07 2.09 1.08
CA ALA A 122 0.49 0.81 0.65
C ALA A 122 0.37 0.70 -0.88
N ALA A 123 1.43 0.24 -1.52
CA ALA A 123 1.41 -0.07 -2.94
C ALA A 123 0.46 -1.24 -3.24
N GLU A 124 -0.25 -1.16 -4.35
CA GLU A 124 -1.17 -2.21 -4.79
C GLU A 124 -0.41 -3.37 -5.47
N ALA A 125 0.64 -3.05 -6.22
CA ALA A 125 1.44 -4.05 -6.93
C ALA A 125 2.72 -4.39 -6.17
N GLU A 126 3.11 -5.67 -6.24
CA GLU A 126 4.29 -6.23 -5.54
C GLU A 126 5.61 -5.51 -5.87
N ASN A 127 5.73 -4.98 -7.09
CA ASN A 127 6.93 -4.26 -7.53
C ASN A 127 6.90 -2.76 -7.28
N GLU A 128 5.79 -2.24 -6.80
CA GLU A 128 5.64 -0.83 -6.49
C GLU A 128 6.19 -0.50 -5.09
N ARG A 129 6.32 0.80 -4.83
CA ARG A 129 6.89 1.30 -3.58
C ARG A 129 5.77 1.91 -2.75
N ASN A 130 5.70 1.56 -1.49
CA ASN A 130 4.83 2.26 -0.55
C ASN A 130 5.21 3.74 -0.49
N ILE A 131 4.26 4.58 -0.14
CA ILE A 131 4.47 6.01 0.08
C ILE A 131 4.37 6.25 1.58
N GLY A 132 5.37 6.92 2.15
CA GLY A 132 5.30 7.50 3.49
C GLY A 132 5.36 9.01 3.37
N ASN A 133 4.37 9.74 3.87
CA ASN A 133 4.38 11.19 3.88
C ASN A 133 4.44 11.72 5.31
N ILE A 134 5.23 12.74 5.52
CA ILE A 134 5.38 13.39 6.81
C ILE A 134 5.29 14.90 6.61
N ASN A 135 4.32 15.51 7.29
CA ASN A 135 4.19 16.95 7.28
C ASN A 135 5.11 17.55 8.36
N PRO A 136 6.00 18.48 7.98
CA PRO A 136 7.01 18.99 8.91
C PRO A 136 6.47 19.96 9.97
N GLY A 137 5.19 20.24 9.97
CA GLY A 137 4.53 21.33 10.68
C GLY A 137 4.87 21.52 12.15
N ARG A 138 6.10 21.45 12.52
CA ARG A 138 6.81 21.69 13.78
C ARG A 138 7.84 20.58 14.09
N PHE A 139 8.59 20.13 13.08
CA PHE A 139 9.74 19.23 13.33
C PHE A 139 10.74 19.81 14.35
N ASP A 140 10.82 21.14 14.43
CA ASP A 140 11.59 21.87 15.43
C ASP A 140 11.11 21.63 16.88
N LEU A 141 9.88 21.17 17.07
CA LEU A 141 9.32 20.83 18.38
C LEU A 141 9.43 19.35 18.73
N MET A 142 9.79 18.50 17.79
CA MET A 142 9.92 17.05 18.00
C MET A 142 11.36 16.67 18.25
N THR A 143 11.58 15.83 19.23
CA THR A 143 12.85 15.16 19.44
C THR A 143 13.06 14.12 18.34
N ARG A 144 14.31 13.71 18.12
CA ARG A 144 14.64 12.64 17.17
C ARG A 144 13.88 11.34 17.45
N ASP A 145 13.64 11.02 18.71
CA ASP A 145 12.96 9.78 19.10
C ASP A 145 11.45 9.86 18.86
N GLU A 146 10.84 11.03 19.04
CA GLU A 146 9.43 11.26 18.67
C GLU A 146 9.24 11.14 17.16
N LEU A 147 10.15 11.68 16.36
CA LEU A 147 10.14 11.50 14.91
C LEU A 147 10.27 10.02 14.51
N LYS A 148 11.15 9.26 15.16
CA LYS A 148 11.26 7.82 14.95
C LYS A 148 9.96 7.09 15.24
N PHE A 149 9.28 7.48 16.33
CA PHE A 149 7.99 6.90 16.68
C PHE A 149 6.95 7.15 15.59
N VAL A 150 6.83 8.39 15.10
CA VAL A 150 5.91 8.76 14.02
C VAL A 150 6.22 7.97 12.75
N ILE A 151 7.48 7.93 12.33
CA ILE A 151 7.90 7.17 11.14
C ILE A 151 7.58 5.68 11.30
N GLY A 152 7.83 5.12 12.49
CA GLY A 152 7.57 3.72 12.77
C GLY A 152 6.09 3.37 12.83
N HIS A 153 5.24 4.33 13.22
CA HIS A 153 3.79 4.18 13.23
C HIS A 153 3.22 4.08 11.80
N GLU A 154 3.83 4.80 10.86
CA GLU A 154 3.38 4.83 9.46
C GLU A 154 3.92 3.67 8.61
N LEU A 155 4.92 2.95 9.07
CA LEU A 155 5.49 1.79 8.37
C LEU A 155 4.74 0.49 8.66
#